data_87b78611a598add4cf9be18beef88522
#
_entry.id   87b78611a598add4cf9be18beef88522
#
_cell.length_a   1.000
_cell.length_b   1.000
_cell.length_c   1.000
_cell.angle_alpha   90.00
_cell.angle_beta   90.00
_cell.angle_gamma   90.00
#
_symmetry.space_group_name_H-M   'P 1'
#
loop_
_entity.id
_entity.type
_entity.pdbx_description
1 polymer ?
#
loop_
_entity_poly.entity_id
_entity_poly.type
_entity_poly.pdbx_seq_one_letter_code
_entity_poly.pdbx_strand_id
1 'polypeptide(L)'
;MLVCDADEKNANDKRKMMLDNMGKETDYIFDEDKMTMLFYGRKEVEVYTYIFPDNDGSGNLENLLIDTAKIVYPQLLDFAEEYVGKAATIQTTLMREQDKNKAIVGCITNVMKPGKANQVSIADNDWVSERTIEESEILRRLNQEITKMCRLV
;
A
#
# COMPACT_ATOMS: atom_id res chain seq x y z
N MET A 1 9.40 -10.89 -2.15
CA MET A 1 8.10 -10.24 -2.46
C MET A 1 8.36 -8.88 -3.11
N LEU A 2 7.61 -8.55 -4.15
CA LEU A 2 7.63 -7.24 -4.80
C LEU A 2 6.36 -6.49 -4.41
N VAL A 3 6.50 -5.21 -4.02
CA VAL A 3 5.38 -4.40 -3.56
C VAL A 3 5.42 -3.04 -4.24
N CYS A 4 4.28 -2.55 -4.72
CA CYS A 4 4.13 -1.18 -5.22
C CYS A 4 2.68 -0.70 -5.14
N ASP A 5 2.46 0.59 -5.37
CA ASP A 5 1.12 1.17 -5.50
C ASP A 5 0.56 0.93 -6.90
N ALA A 6 -0.74 0.69 -7.01
CA ALA A 6 -1.45 0.63 -8.30
C ALA A 6 -1.53 2.02 -8.93
N ASP A 7 -1.62 3.07 -8.12
CA ASP A 7 -1.88 4.44 -8.54
C ASP A 7 -3.23 4.56 -9.29
N GLU A 8 -3.18 5.07 -10.53
CA GLU A 8 -4.37 5.21 -11.40
C GLU A 8 -4.68 3.94 -12.21
N LYS A 9 -3.81 2.92 -12.14
CA LYS A 9 -3.97 1.64 -12.84
C LYS A 9 -4.66 0.62 -11.95
N ASN A 10 -5.20 -0.45 -12.54
CA ASN A 10 -5.56 -1.61 -11.74
C ASN A 10 -4.32 -2.45 -11.39
N ALA A 11 -4.46 -3.31 -10.40
CA ALA A 11 -3.35 -4.10 -9.89
C ALA A 11 -2.75 -5.04 -10.96
N ASN A 12 -3.56 -5.61 -11.86
CA ASN A 12 -3.07 -6.51 -12.91
C ASN A 12 -2.19 -5.79 -13.92
N ASP A 13 -2.61 -4.61 -14.39
CA ASP A 13 -1.82 -3.80 -15.33
C ASP A 13 -0.51 -3.34 -14.69
N LYS A 14 -0.56 -2.97 -13.40
CA LYS A 14 0.62 -2.56 -12.66
C LYS A 14 1.59 -3.72 -12.46
N ARG A 15 1.08 -4.89 -12.10
CA ARG A 15 1.86 -6.12 -11.96
C ARG A 15 2.57 -6.49 -13.26
N LYS A 16 1.82 -6.51 -14.37
CA LYS A 16 2.38 -6.78 -15.69
C LYS A 16 3.50 -5.81 -16.05
N MET A 17 3.26 -4.51 -15.89
CA MET A 17 4.27 -3.47 -16.16
C MET A 17 5.53 -3.66 -15.29
N MET A 18 5.37 -4.01 -14.02
CA MET A 18 6.49 -4.24 -13.10
C MET A 18 7.31 -5.46 -13.53
N LEU A 19 6.67 -6.56 -13.88
CA LEU A 19 7.32 -7.78 -14.32
C LEU A 19 7.99 -7.62 -15.69
N ASP A 20 7.35 -6.92 -16.64
CA ASP A 20 7.93 -6.57 -17.94
C ASP A 20 9.20 -5.72 -17.78
N ASN A 21 9.19 -4.75 -16.88
CA ASN A 21 10.37 -3.92 -16.61
C ASN A 21 11.51 -4.73 -15.99
N MET A 22 11.21 -5.64 -15.08
CA MET A 22 12.21 -6.54 -14.52
C MET A 22 12.84 -7.45 -15.60
N GLY A 23 12.05 -7.99 -16.50
CA GLY A 23 12.54 -8.82 -17.61
C GLY A 23 13.46 -8.07 -18.59
N LYS A 24 13.31 -6.73 -18.71
CA LYS A 24 14.17 -5.90 -19.57
C LYS A 24 15.53 -5.57 -18.93
N GLU A 25 15.55 -5.43 -17.62
CA GLU A 25 16.71 -4.96 -16.86
C GLU A 25 17.62 -6.10 -16.39
N THR A 26 17.19 -7.34 -16.54
CA THR A 26 17.86 -8.48 -15.95
C THR A 26 17.87 -9.69 -16.91
N ASP A 27 18.85 -10.56 -16.77
CA ASP A 27 18.90 -11.86 -17.46
C ASP A 27 17.89 -12.88 -16.87
N TYR A 28 16.79 -12.39 -16.29
CA TYR A 28 15.74 -13.23 -15.75
C TYR A 28 14.73 -13.61 -16.82
N ILE A 29 14.37 -14.87 -16.85
CA ILE A 29 13.19 -15.35 -17.57
C ILE A 29 12.07 -15.51 -16.54
N PHE A 30 11.03 -14.70 -16.67
CA PHE A 30 9.87 -14.77 -15.80
C PHE A 30 8.83 -15.72 -16.41
N ASP A 31 8.38 -16.69 -15.63
CA ASP A 31 7.27 -17.58 -15.98
C ASP A 31 5.98 -17.03 -15.31
N GLU A 32 5.12 -16.41 -16.12
CA GLU A 32 3.87 -15.78 -15.62
C GLU A 32 2.91 -16.82 -15.04
N ASP A 33 2.87 -18.04 -15.57
CA ASP A 33 1.95 -19.08 -15.11
C ASP A 33 2.35 -19.63 -13.74
N LYS A 34 3.65 -19.72 -13.48
CA LYS A 34 4.19 -20.23 -12.22
C LYS A 34 4.55 -19.16 -11.22
N MET A 35 4.51 -17.88 -11.61
CA MET A 35 5.01 -16.78 -10.78
C MET A 35 6.44 -17.04 -10.27
N THR A 36 7.32 -17.54 -11.15
CA THR A 36 8.70 -17.86 -10.84
C THR A 36 9.65 -17.09 -11.72
N MET A 37 10.86 -16.85 -11.24
CA MET A 37 11.95 -16.24 -12.00
C MET A 37 13.11 -17.21 -12.06
N LEU A 38 13.66 -17.41 -13.27
CA LEU A 38 14.90 -18.14 -13.47
C LEU A 38 16.09 -17.18 -13.36
N PHE A 39 16.93 -17.40 -12.36
CA PHE A 39 18.12 -16.61 -12.14
C PHE A 39 19.32 -17.25 -12.85
N TYR A 40 19.87 -16.58 -13.86
CA TYR A 40 20.98 -17.07 -14.68
C TYR A 40 20.78 -18.50 -15.24
N GLY A 41 19.52 -18.90 -15.50
CA GLY A 41 19.18 -20.22 -15.99
C GLY A 41 19.50 -21.38 -15.04
N ARG A 42 19.83 -21.11 -13.78
CA ARG A 42 20.29 -22.13 -12.81
C ARG A 42 19.47 -22.26 -11.53
N LYS A 43 18.74 -21.23 -11.15
CA LYS A 43 17.95 -21.22 -9.92
C LYS A 43 16.57 -20.61 -10.19
N GLU A 44 15.55 -21.38 -9.92
CA GLU A 44 14.16 -20.92 -9.90
C GLU A 44 13.87 -20.23 -8.56
N VAL A 45 13.29 -19.06 -8.61
CA VAL A 45 12.92 -18.26 -7.43
C VAL A 45 11.44 -17.89 -7.55
N GLU A 46 10.66 -18.24 -6.55
CA GLU A 46 9.27 -17.83 -6.49
C GLU A 46 9.14 -16.31 -6.29
N VAL A 47 8.23 -15.70 -7.05
CA VAL A 47 7.98 -14.26 -7.03
C VAL A 47 6.59 -14.00 -6.47
N TYR A 48 6.54 -13.33 -5.34
CA TYR A 48 5.30 -12.85 -4.75
C TYR A 48 5.14 -11.37 -5.02
N THR A 49 3.97 -10.97 -5.47
CA THR A 49 3.64 -9.58 -5.75
C THR A 49 2.46 -9.13 -4.90
N TYR A 50 2.53 -7.93 -4.37
CA TYR A 50 1.39 -7.25 -3.76
C TYR A 50 1.30 -5.83 -4.28
N ILE A 51 0.14 -5.47 -4.80
CA ILE A 51 -0.12 -4.15 -5.34
C ILE A 51 -1.13 -3.45 -4.43
N PHE A 52 -0.70 -2.35 -3.80
CA PHE A 52 -1.59 -1.57 -2.92
C PHE A 52 -2.73 -0.90 -3.71
N PRO A 53 -3.91 -0.73 -3.07
CA PRO A 53 -4.20 -1.05 -1.66
C PRO A 53 -4.56 -2.52 -1.40
N ASP A 54 -5.20 -3.21 -2.32
CA ASP A 54 -5.93 -4.47 -2.10
C ASP A 54 -5.55 -5.61 -3.05
N ASN A 55 -4.49 -5.41 -3.83
CA ASN A 55 -4.01 -6.33 -4.86
C ASN A 55 -4.96 -6.54 -6.05
N ASP A 56 -5.96 -5.70 -6.21
CA ASP A 56 -7.01 -5.80 -7.24
C ASP A 56 -7.30 -4.43 -7.91
N GLY A 57 -7.78 -3.46 -7.15
CA GLY A 57 -8.19 -2.15 -7.62
C GLY A 57 -7.05 -1.18 -7.92
N SER A 58 -7.43 0.07 -8.15
CA SER A 58 -6.51 1.23 -8.21
C SER A 58 -6.33 1.84 -6.82
N GLY A 59 -5.26 2.60 -6.62
CA GLY A 59 -4.96 3.29 -5.37
C GLY A 59 -3.54 3.07 -4.89
N ASN A 60 -3.32 3.36 -3.62
CA ASN A 60 -1.99 3.37 -3.01
C ASN A 60 -2.04 2.93 -1.53
N LEU A 61 -0.87 2.94 -0.87
CA LEU A 61 -0.75 2.61 0.55
C LEU A 61 -1.65 3.48 1.43
N GLU A 62 -1.83 4.77 1.10
CA GLU A 62 -2.66 5.66 1.89
C GLU A 62 -4.13 5.24 1.89
N ASN A 63 -4.64 4.60 0.84
CA ASN A 63 -5.99 4.04 0.84
C ASN A 63 -6.15 2.93 1.90
N LEU A 64 -5.17 2.05 2.04
CA LEU A 64 -5.15 1.04 3.09
C LEU A 64 -5.06 1.68 4.48
N LEU A 65 -4.22 2.71 4.66
CA LEU A 65 -4.09 3.41 5.94
C LEU A 65 -5.38 4.15 6.32
N ILE A 66 -6.07 4.78 5.38
CA ILE A 66 -7.37 5.40 5.63
C ILE A 66 -8.41 4.34 6.03
N ASP A 67 -8.40 3.17 5.40
CA ASP A 67 -9.29 2.08 5.77
C ASP A 67 -9.04 1.62 7.22
N THR A 68 -7.80 1.47 7.62
CA THR A 68 -7.46 1.15 9.02
C THR A 68 -7.77 2.29 9.99
N ALA A 69 -7.59 3.55 9.57
CA ALA A 69 -7.91 4.72 10.40
C ALA A 69 -9.41 4.80 10.74
N LYS A 70 -10.32 4.35 9.86
CA LYS A 70 -11.76 4.24 10.14
C LYS A 70 -12.03 3.35 11.35
N ILE A 71 -11.19 2.36 11.59
CA ILE A 71 -11.33 1.39 12.66
C ILE A 71 -10.74 1.93 13.98
N VAL A 72 -9.52 2.45 13.93
CA VAL A 72 -8.76 2.79 15.14
C VAL A 72 -8.73 4.28 15.47
N TYR A 73 -8.94 5.17 14.48
CA TYR A 73 -8.85 6.61 14.65
C TYR A 73 -10.01 7.39 13.99
N PRO A 74 -11.29 6.94 14.11
CA PRO A 74 -12.39 7.53 13.35
C PRO A 74 -12.53 9.03 13.56
N GLN A 75 -12.41 9.53 14.77
CA GLN A 75 -12.53 10.96 15.06
C GLN A 75 -11.36 11.79 14.48
N LEU A 76 -10.14 11.26 14.53
CA LEU A 76 -8.99 11.94 13.92
C LEU A 76 -9.10 11.93 12.39
N LEU A 77 -9.65 10.87 11.82
CA LEU A 77 -9.92 10.80 10.38
C LEU A 77 -10.94 11.85 9.97
N ASP A 78 -12.07 11.96 10.66
CA ASP A 78 -13.10 12.96 10.39
C ASP A 78 -12.51 14.39 10.41
N PHE A 79 -11.72 14.72 11.43
CA PHE A 79 -11.07 16.04 11.53
C PHE A 79 -10.03 16.27 10.43
N ALA A 80 -9.26 15.24 10.09
CA ALA A 80 -8.26 15.36 9.03
C ALA A 80 -8.92 15.55 7.65
N GLU A 81 -9.98 14.81 7.36
CA GLU A 81 -10.78 14.95 6.12
C GLU A 81 -11.41 16.35 6.03
N GLU A 82 -12.02 16.83 7.11
CA GLU A 82 -12.59 18.18 7.17
C GLU A 82 -11.52 19.25 6.94
N TYR A 83 -10.39 19.15 7.61
CA TYR A 83 -9.27 20.09 7.46
C TYR A 83 -8.73 20.09 6.03
N VAL A 84 -8.40 18.92 5.48
CA VAL A 84 -7.85 18.79 4.13
C VAL A 84 -8.88 19.25 3.10
N GLY A 85 -10.16 18.93 3.28
CA GLY A 85 -11.24 19.39 2.42
C GLY A 85 -11.36 20.92 2.40
N LYS A 86 -11.31 21.59 3.57
CA LYS A 86 -11.31 23.05 3.67
C LYS A 86 -10.03 23.66 3.07
N ALA A 87 -8.87 23.10 3.38
CA ALA A 87 -7.60 23.59 2.84
C ALA A 87 -7.55 23.50 1.31
N ALA A 88 -8.12 22.47 0.73
CA ALA A 88 -8.21 22.30 -0.73
C ALA A 88 -9.06 23.38 -1.42
N THR A 89 -10.02 24.00 -0.72
CA THR A 89 -10.79 25.13 -1.28
C THR A 89 -10.02 26.45 -1.28
N ILE A 90 -9.01 26.57 -0.43
CA ILE A 90 -8.15 27.76 -0.33
C ILE A 90 -6.97 27.63 -1.27
N GLN A 91 -6.45 26.43 -1.42
CA GLN A 91 -5.34 26.11 -2.32
C GLN A 91 -5.82 26.13 -3.78
N THR A 92 -5.27 27.03 -4.58
CA THR A 92 -5.63 27.15 -6.00
C THR A 92 -5.02 26.07 -6.88
N THR A 93 -4.03 25.36 -6.40
CA THR A 93 -3.41 24.23 -7.10
C THR A 93 -4.33 23.01 -6.98
N LEU A 94 -4.69 22.41 -8.11
CA LEU A 94 -5.50 21.19 -8.13
C LEU A 94 -4.78 20.08 -7.35
N MET A 95 -5.40 19.66 -6.26
CA MET A 95 -4.94 18.53 -5.46
C MET A 95 -5.59 17.27 -6.01
N ARG A 96 -4.78 16.31 -6.47
CA ARG A 96 -5.27 15.00 -6.89
C ARG A 96 -5.77 14.23 -5.67
N GLU A 97 -6.63 13.25 -5.88
CA GLU A 97 -7.18 12.43 -4.79
C GLU A 97 -6.08 11.74 -3.96
N GLN A 98 -5.05 11.23 -4.63
CA GLN A 98 -3.89 10.64 -4.00
C GLN A 98 -3.14 11.63 -3.08
N ASP A 99 -3.05 12.91 -3.48
CA ASP A 99 -2.38 13.94 -2.69
C ASP A 99 -3.21 14.31 -1.45
N LYS A 100 -4.54 14.27 -1.56
CA LYS A 100 -5.45 14.44 -0.42
C LYS A 100 -5.28 13.31 0.60
N ASN A 101 -5.26 12.07 0.14
CA ASN A 101 -5.06 10.91 1.01
C ASN A 101 -3.74 10.99 1.79
N LYS A 102 -2.66 11.40 1.12
CA LYS A 102 -1.36 11.65 1.77
C LYS A 102 -1.45 12.76 2.83
N ALA A 103 -2.16 13.84 2.53
CA ALA A 103 -2.37 14.92 3.47
C ALA A 103 -3.19 14.47 4.70
N ILE A 104 -4.25 13.70 4.50
CA ILE A 104 -5.09 13.14 5.57
C ILE A 104 -4.26 12.25 6.50
N VAL A 105 -3.55 11.27 5.94
CA VAL A 105 -2.65 10.38 6.70
C VAL A 105 -1.58 11.20 7.41
N GLY A 106 -0.98 12.20 6.74
CA GLY A 106 -0.01 13.11 7.33
C GLY A 106 -0.53 13.90 8.51
N CYS A 107 -1.78 14.39 8.46
CA CYS A 107 -2.43 15.07 9.58
C CYS A 107 -2.55 14.15 10.80
N ILE A 108 -3.08 12.95 10.62
CA ILE A 108 -3.27 11.98 11.70
C ILE A 108 -1.91 11.60 12.33
N THR A 109 -0.94 11.20 11.49
CA THR A 109 0.36 10.75 11.95
C THR A 109 1.14 11.85 12.69
N ASN A 110 1.02 13.10 12.23
CA ASN A 110 1.68 14.23 12.90
C ASN A 110 1.05 14.60 14.23
N VAL A 111 -0.27 14.44 14.39
CA VAL A 111 -0.95 14.63 15.70
C VAL A 111 -0.50 13.54 16.67
N MET A 112 -0.38 12.29 16.23
CA MET A 112 0.01 11.17 17.09
C MET A 112 1.50 11.19 17.47
N LYS A 113 2.37 11.63 16.57
CA LYS A 113 3.82 11.71 16.79
C LYS A 113 4.38 13.02 16.19
N PRO A 114 4.18 14.16 16.87
CA PRO A 114 4.60 15.46 16.35
C PRO A 114 6.10 15.50 16.01
N GLY A 115 6.43 15.97 14.80
CA GLY A 115 7.79 16.12 14.34
C GLY A 115 8.51 14.81 13.98
N LYS A 116 7.81 13.69 13.94
CA LYS A 116 8.35 12.42 13.45
C LYS A 116 7.87 12.13 12.03
N ALA A 117 8.63 11.32 11.30
CA ALA A 117 8.22 10.84 9.99
C ALA A 117 6.98 9.94 10.11
N ASN A 118 6.12 9.94 9.09
CA ASN A 118 4.87 9.17 9.08
C ASN A 118 5.11 7.68 9.38
N GLN A 119 6.20 7.09 8.86
CA GLN A 119 6.55 5.68 9.08
C GLN A 119 6.74 5.36 10.57
N VAL A 120 7.32 6.28 11.34
CA VAL A 120 7.51 6.10 12.79
C VAL A 120 6.16 6.14 13.51
N SER A 121 5.26 7.05 13.11
CA SER A 121 3.92 7.11 13.68
C SER A 121 3.10 5.87 13.34
N ILE A 122 3.22 5.36 12.12
CA ILE A 122 2.50 4.15 11.69
C ILE A 122 3.02 2.93 12.46
N ALA A 123 4.34 2.78 12.60
CA ALA A 123 4.94 1.63 13.29
C ALA A 123 4.68 1.61 14.81
N ASP A 124 4.58 2.78 15.43
CA ASP A 124 4.47 2.91 16.89
C ASP A 124 3.01 2.98 17.39
N ASN A 125 2.03 2.91 16.52
CA ASN A 125 0.61 3.04 16.85
C ASN A 125 -0.22 1.93 16.19
N ASP A 126 -1.53 1.91 16.44
CA ASP A 126 -2.42 0.78 16.14
C ASP A 126 -2.88 0.69 14.66
N TRP A 127 -2.19 1.36 13.73
CA TRP A 127 -2.50 1.29 12.30
C TRP A 127 -2.50 -0.15 11.77
N VAL A 128 -1.52 -0.95 12.26
CA VAL A 128 -1.43 -2.38 11.96
C VAL A 128 -1.43 -3.12 13.28
N SER A 129 -2.57 -3.67 13.66
CA SER A 129 -2.82 -4.37 14.92
C SER A 129 -3.69 -5.60 14.67
N GLU A 130 -3.83 -6.48 15.64
CA GLU A 130 -4.75 -7.61 15.56
C GLU A 130 -6.15 -7.16 15.19
N ARG A 131 -6.65 -6.10 15.84
CA ARG A 131 -7.96 -5.52 15.58
C ARG A 131 -8.11 -5.05 14.13
N THR A 132 -7.15 -4.29 13.61
CA THR A 132 -7.24 -3.80 12.22
C THR A 132 -7.10 -4.93 11.19
N ILE A 133 -6.32 -5.98 11.48
CA ILE A 133 -6.24 -7.17 10.64
C ILE A 133 -7.57 -7.94 10.62
N GLU A 134 -8.29 -7.99 11.74
CA GLU A 134 -9.59 -8.66 11.83
C GLU A 134 -10.72 -7.87 11.17
N GLU A 135 -10.75 -6.54 11.34
CA GLU A 135 -11.85 -5.70 10.89
C GLU A 135 -11.67 -5.16 9.46
N SER A 136 -10.43 -4.91 8.98
CA SER A 136 -10.15 -4.46 7.61
C SER A 136 -9.98 -5.66 6.66
N GLU A 137 -10.82 -5.73 5.64
CA GLU A 137 -10.69 -6.75 4.59
C GLU A 137 -9.38 -6.59 3.81
N ILE A 138 -8.99 -5.35 3.52
CA ILE A 138 -7.78 -5.01 2.78
C ILE A 138 -6.54 -5.47 3.55
N LEU A 139 -6.45 -5.13 4.84
CA LEU A 139 -5.31 -5.51 5.68
C LEU A 139 -5.27 -7.02 5.94
N ARG A 140 -6.42 -7.66 6.06
CA ARG A 140 -6.53 -9.13 6.18
C ARG A 140 -5.97 -9.83 4.94
N ARG A 141 -6.30 -9.35 3.75
CA ARG A 141 -5.74 -9.89 2.48
C ARG A 141 -4.22 -9.73 2.44
N LEU A 142 -3.70 -8.57 2.79
CA LEU A 142 -2.25 -8.34 2.88
C LEU A 142 -1.59 -9.32 3.84
N ASN A 143 -2.16 -9.49 5.04
CA ASN A 143 -1.64 -10.42 6.05
C ASN A 143 -1.67 -11.87 5.55
N GLN A 144 -2.69 -12.28 4.80
CA GLN A 144 -2.77 -13.62 4.21
C GLN A 144 -1.67 -13.83 3.17
N GLU A 145 -1.40 -12.86 2.30
CA GLU A 145 -0.34 -12.96 1.29
C GLU A 145 1.06 -13.02 1.92
N ILE A 146 1.32 -12.21 2.95
CA ILE A 146 2.57 -12.28 3.72
C ILE A 146 2.70 -13.66 4.41
N THR A 147 1.62 -14.17 4.98
CA THR A 147 1.61 -15.48 5.64
C THR A 147 1.89 -16.61 4.67
N LYS A 148 1.30 -16.59 3.47
CA LYS A 148 1.60 -17.58 2.42
C LYS A 148 3.07 -17.57 2.06
N MET A 149 3.62 -16.39 1.83
CA MET A 149 5.05 -16.23 1.51
C MET A 149 5.96 -16.79 2.62
N CYS A 150 5.64 -16.53 3.89
CA CYS A 150 6.45 -17.00 5.02
C CYS A 150 6.33 -18.51 5.30
N ARG A 151 5.23 -19.16 4.88
CA ARG A 151 5.05 -20.61 5.09
C ARG A 151 5.76 -21.48 4.06
N LEU A 152 6.22 -20.88 2.98
CA LEU A 152 6.94 -21.57 1.91
C LEU A 152 8.48 -21.53 2.15
N VAL A 153 8.90 -21.00 3.26
CA VAL A 153 10.26 -21.06 3.79
C VAL A 153 10.28 -22.04 4.97
#